data_8582d0d8470a808755a6a17dce9e2770
#
_entry.id   8582d0d8470a808755a6a17dce9e2770
#
_cell.length_a   1.000
_cell.length_b   1.000
_cell.length_c   1.000
_cell.angle_alpha   90.00
_cell.angle_beta   90.00
_cell.angle_gamma   90.00
#
_symmetry.space_group_name_H-M   'P 1'
#
loop_
_entity.id
_entity.type
_entity.pdbx_description
1 polymer ?
#
loop_
_entity_poly.entity_id
_entity_poly.type
_entity_poly.pdbx_seq_one_letter_code
_entity_poly.pdbx_strand_id
1 'polypeptide(L)'
;MNNMEVYNAFSAVPENAKKEIKGGRLKGMTDINPMWRIKMLTERYGPCGIGWKYVITDQRIIEGADGVVCAFLNIDLFVKENGEWSEAIAGTGGSQLVSKENKSLYTNDECFKMALTDAISVACKALGMGSDVYWQTGDTKYNHNEEDMEDLSMHSLEKCRQRLAELITYKIDVQNIPFNVIADRVGMDEETLRSKLAVYRELARLENAIWEIQK
;
A
#
# COMPACT_ATOMS: atom_id res chain seq x y z
N MET A 1 -20.13 18.85 25.58
CA MET A 1 -20.20 18.07 24.29
C MET A 1 -19.91 16.61 24.60
N ASN A 2 -20.70 15.67 24.10
CA ASN A 2 -20.38 14.24 24.25
C ASN A 2 -19.24 13.93 23.29
N ASN A 3 -18.12 13.40 23.77
CA ASN A 3 -16.93 13.09 22.95
C ASN A 3 -17.22 12.15 21.76
N MET A 4 -18.32 11.35 21.85
CA MET A 4 -18.73 10.43 20.80
C MET A 4 -19.77 11.01 19.82
N GLU A 5 -20.23 12.24 20.04
CA GLU A 5 -21.30 12.82 19.20
C GLU A 5 -20.89 12.93 17.74
N VAL A 6 -19.72 13.50 17.45
CA VAL A 6 -19.19 13.66 16.09
C VAL A 6 -18.90 12.30 15.48
N TYR A 7 -18.23 11.43 16.23
CA TYR A 7 -17.89 10.08 15.77
C TYR A 7 -19.13 9.28 15.34
N ASN A 8 -20.16 9.26 16.20
CA ASN A 8 -21.39 8.52 15.94
C ASN A 8 -22.19 9.11 14.76
N ALA A 9 -22.19 10.43 14.60
CA ALA A 9 -22.86 11.09 13.49
C ALA A 9 -22.24 10.74 12.12
N PHE A 10 -20.94 10.44 12.11
CA PHE A 10 -20.17 10.13 10.91
C PHE A 10 -19.95 8.64 10.66
N SER A 11 -20.29 7.76 11.62
CA SER A 11 -19.97 6.34 11.56
C SER A 11 -20.68 5.60 10.44
N ALA A 12 -21.97 5.85 10.23
CA ALA A 12 -22.82 5.10 9.32
C ALA A 12 -22.73 5.63 7.89
N VAL A 13 -22.21 4.79 6.97
CA VAL A 13 -22.19 5.09 5.53
C VAL A 13 -23.46 4.58 4.88
N PRO A 14 -24.23 5.44 4.15
CA PRO A 14 -25.41 4.99 3.44
C PRO A 14 -25.05 4.09 2.25
N GLU A 15 -25.92 3.15 1.89
CA GLU A 15 -25.65 2.16 0.85
C GLU A 15 -25.32 2.78 -0.53
N ASN A 16 -25.92 3.92 -0.87
CA ASN A 16 -25.64 4.63 -2.12
C ASN A 16 -24.25 5.31 -2.15
N ALA A 17 -23.54 5.37 -1.03
CA ALA A 17 -22.17 5.84 -0.94
C ALA A 17 -21.15 4.69 -0.79
N LYS A 18 -21.62 3.43 -0.73
CA LYS A 18 -20.80 2.23 -0.69
C LYS A 18 -20.71 1.60 -2.07
N LYS A 19 -19.56 1.02 -2.40
CA LYS A 19 -19.35 0.25 -3.62
C LYS A 19 -18.40 -0.90 -3.33
N GLU A 20 -18.79 -2.11 -3.72
CA GLU A 20 -17.91 -3.26 -3.65
C GLU A 20 -16.78 -3.15 -4.67
N ILE A 21 -15.55 -3.41 -4.24
CA ILE A 21 -14.36 -3.48 -5.10
C ILE A 21 -14.35 -4.85 -5.79
N LYS A 22 -14.52 -4.86 -7.13
CA LYS A 22 -14.70 -6.10 -7.90
C LYS A 22 -13.40 -6.77 -8.35
N GLY A 23 -12.26 -6.14 -8.15
CA GLY A 23 -10.99 -6.68 -8.63
C GLY A 23 -9.76 -6.13 -7.92
N GLY A 24 -8.58 -6.72 -8.23
CA GLY A 24 -7.31 -6.35 -7.62
C GLY A 24 -7.17 -6.81 -6.18
N ARG A 25 -6.14 -6.33 -5.51
CA ARG A 25 -5.75 -6.70 -4.13
C ARG A 25 -6.84 -6.44 -3.07
N LEU A 26 -7.79 -5.55 -3.36
CA LEU A 26 -8.86 -5.16 -2.44
C LEU A 26 -10.23 -5.73 -2.83
N LYS A 27 -10.27 -6.75 -3.70
CA LYS A 27 -11.52 -7.41 -4.12
C LYS A 27 -12.33 -7.88 -2.91
N GLY A 28 -13.64 -7.63 -2.93
CA GLY A 28 -14.57 -7.94 -1.84
C GLY A 28 -14.64 -6.89 -0.74
N MET A 29 -13.72 -5.92 -0.71
CA MET A 29 -13.78 -4.80 0.23
C MET A 29 -14.76 -3.72 -0.24
N THR A 30 -15.21 -2.90 0.69
CA THR A 30 -16.11 -1.77 0.43
C THR A 30 -15.30 -0.49 0.20
N ASP A 31 -15.47 0.12 -0.97
CA ASP A 31 -15.04 1.48 -1.25
C ASP A 31 -16.14 2.46 -0.83
N ILE A 32 -15.74 3.58 -0.23
CA ILE A 32 -16.64 4.65 0.18
C ILE A 32 -16.43 5.84 -0.76
N ASN A 33 -17.51 6.26 -1.43
CA ASN A 33 -17.47 7.43 -2.31
C ASN A 33 -16.87 8.66 -1.58
N PRO A 34 -15.75 9.21 -2.03
CA PRO A 34 -15.11 10.35 -1.37
C PRO A 34 -16.00 11.58 -1.24
N MET A 35 -16.91 11.79 -2.18
CA MET A 35 -17.86 12.91 -2.14
C MET A 35 -18.83 12.83 -0.97
N TRP A 36 -19.11 11.63 -0.44
CA TRP A 36 -19.88 11.48 0.77
C TRP A 36 -19.17 12.13 1.96
N ARG A 37 -17.86 11.95 2.11
CA ARG A 37 -17.08 12.58 3.19
C ARG A 37 -17.09 14.11 3.09
N ILE A 38 -16.93 14.64 1.89
CA ILE A 38 -17.01 16.08 1.63
C ILE A 38 -18.41 16.61 1.99
N LYS A 39 -19.47 15.86 1.63
CA LYS A 39 -20.85 16.19 2.01
C LYS A 39 -21.02 16.23 3.54
N MET A 40 -20.54 15.22 4.26
CA MET A 40 -20.64 15.14 5.72
C MET A 40 -19.89 16.28 6.42
N LEU A 41 -18.66 16.63 5.95
CA LEU A 41 -17.93 17.79 6.44
C LEU A 41 -18.73 19.08 6.23
N THR A 42 -19.33 19.24 5.05
CA THR A 42 -20.08 20.43 4.70
C THR A 42 -21.40 20.52 5.50
N GLU A 43 -22.11 19.42 5.70
CA GLU A 43 -23.33 19.38 6.50
C GLU A 43 -23.07 19.70 7.97
N ARG A 44 -21.97 19.20 8.52
CA ARG A 44 -21.67 19.38 9.97
C ARG A 44 -21.03 20.72 10.29
N TYR A 45 -20.09 21.19 9.45
CA TYR A 45 -19.25 22.33 9.75
C TYR A 45 -19.51 23.56 8.85
N GLY A 46 -20.16 23.37 7.70
CA GLY A 46 -20.35 24.39 6.67
C GLY A 46 -19.45 24.19 5.45
N PRO A 47 -19.47 25.11 4.47
CA PRO A 47 -18.71 24.97 3.23
C PRO A 47 -17.18 24.94 3.44
N CYS A 48 -16.47 24.29 2.53
CA CYS A 48 -15.01 24.32 2.48
C CYS A 48 -14.47 25.76 2.38
N GLY A 49 -13.48 26.07 3.20
CA GLY A 49 -12.89 27.41 3.34
C GLY A 49 -13.57 28.26 4.42
N ILE A 50 -14.78 27.90 4.86
CA ILE A 50 -15.54 28.62 5.90
C ILE A 50 -15.70 27.76 7.17
N GLY A 51 -16.22 26.56 7.03
CA GLY A 51 -16.47 25.64 8.13
C GLY A 51 -15.47 24.50 8.26
N TRP A 52 -14.82 24.15 7.17
CA TRP A 52 -13.67 23.26 7.13
C TRP A 52 -12.71 23.68 6.02
N LYS A 53 -11.47 23.27 6.12
CA LYS A 53 -10.42 23.56 5.13
C LYS A 53 -9.33 22.52 5.23
N TYR A 54 -8.45 22.47 4.23
CA TYR A 54 -7.21 21.70 4.28
C TYR A 54 -6.04 22.55 3.75
N VAL A 55 -4.84 22.17 4.14
CA VAL A 55 -3.57 22.70 3.65
C VAL A 55 -2.74 21.54 3.17
N ILE A 56 -2.20 21.61 1.96
CA ILE A 56 -1.22 20.64 1.46
C ILE A 56 0.11 20.95 2.15
N THR A 57 0.62 20.00 2.93
CA THR A 57 1.85 20.16 3.72
C THR A 57 3.06 19.53 3.02
N ASP A 58 2.84 18.53 2.20
CA ASP A 58 3.90 17.86 1.43
C ASP A 58 3.33 17.26 0.14
N GLN A 59 4.14 17.30 -0.92
CA GLN A 59 3.83 16.70 -2.21
C GLN A 59 5.11 16.18 -2.84
N ARG A 60 5.19 14.87 -3.09
CA ARG A 60 6.40 14.25 -3.59
C ARG A 60 6.11 13.09 -4.53
N ILE A 61 7.09 12.81 -5.38
CA ILE A 61 7.10 11.66 -6.29
C ILE A 61 8.19 10.71 -5.81
N ILE A 62 7.86 9.43 -5.72
CA ILE A 62 8.78 8.37 -5.30
C ILE A 62 8.80 7.29 -6.38
N GLU A 63 9.98 6.94 -6.83
CA GLU A 63 10.20 5.80 -7.71
C GLU A 63 10.11 4.51 -6.90
N GLY A 64 9.31 3.58 -7.37
CA GLY A 64 9.17 2.24 -6.84
C GLY A 64 9.87 1.20 -7.70
N ALA A 65 9.56 -0.08 -7.46
CA ALA A 65 10.11 -1.17 -8.24
C ALA A 65 9.55 -1.19 -9.69
N ASP A 66 10.30 -1.77 -10.61
CA ASP A 66 9.89 -2.06 -12.00
C ASP A 66 9.42 -0.84 -12.83
N GLY A 67 9.95 0.36 -12.52
CA GLY A 67 9.59 1.60 -13.22
C GLY A 67 8.23 2.18 -12.80
N VAL A 68 7.61 1.64 -11.76
CA VAL A 68 6.41 2.23 -11.14
C VAL A 68 6.81 3.50 -10.41
N VAL A 69 6.04 4.58 -10.60
CA VAL A 69 6.26 5.86 -9.93
C VAL A 69 4.98 6.24 -9.19
N CYS A 70 5.10 6.60 -7.92
CA CYS A 70 3.97 6.98 -7.07
C CYS A 70 4.07 8.45 -6.66
N ALA A 71 2.92 9.13 -6.72
CA ALA A 71 2.73 10.44 -6.13
C ALA A 71 2.16 10.29 -4.72
N PHE A 72 2.77 10.94 -3.74
CA PHE A 72 2.28 11.05 -2.37
C PHE A 72 1.96 12.50 -2.04
N LEU A 73 0.91 12.69 -1.24
CA LEU A 73 0.46 13.99 -0.83
C LEU A 73 0.00 13.94 0.63
N ASN A 74 0.50 14.87 1.45
CA ASN A 74 0.08 15.04 2.83
C ASN A 74 -0.71 16.32 2.99
N ILE A 75 -1.73 16.27 3.84
CA ILE A 75 -2.54 17.43 4.20
C ILE A 75 -2.71 17.56 5.71
N ASP A 76 -2.97 18.76 6.14
CA ASP A 76 -3.61 19.10 7.40
C ASP A 76 -5.04 19.55 7.13
N LEU A 77 -6.02 18.81 7.64
CA LEU A 77 -7.43 19.16 7.60
C LEU A 77 -7.81 19.86 8.91
N PHE A 78 -8.64 20.89 8.80
CA PHE A 78 -9.15 21.67 9.92
C PHE A 78 -10.66 21.75 9.82
N VAL A 79 -11.33 21.66 10.94
CA VAL A 79 -12.77 21.89 11.08
C VAL A 79 -13.01 23.07 12.02
N LYS A 80 -14.13 23.78 11.83
CA LYS A 80 -14.49 24.93 12.68
C LYS A 80 -15.69 24.60 13.53
N GLU A 81 -15.55 24.72 14.83
CA GLU A 81 -16.60 24.49 15.80
C GLU A 81 -16.69 25.64 16.80
N ASN A 82 -17.90 26.13 17.08
CA ASN A 82 -18.13 27.28 17.96
C ASN A 82 -17.31 28.53 17.60
N GLY A 83 -17.01 28.71 16.31
CA GLY A 83 -16.24 29.86 15.83
C GLY A 83 -14.71 29.68 15.81
N GLU A 84 -14.20 28.61 16.40
CA GLU A 84 -12.77 28.32 16.52
C GLU A 84 -12.34 27.19 15.57
N TRP A 85 -11.12 27.27 15.01
CA TRP A 85 -10.53 26.20 14.22
C TRP A 85 -9.94 25.12 15.11
N SER A 86 -10.12 23.88 14.73
CA SER A 86 -9.44 22.74 15.36
C SER A 86 -7.93 22.80 15.16
N GLU A 87 -7.21 21.99 15.93
CA GLU A 87 -5.83 21.58 15.57
C GLU A 87 -5.84 20.76 14.27
N ALA A 88 -4.66 20.61 13.69
CA ALA A 88 -4.46 19.89 12.44
C ALA A 88 -4.84 18.41 12.55
N ILE A 89 -5.65 17.93 11.63
CA ILE A 89 -5.98 16.52 11.45
C ILE A 89 -5.20 16.01 10.25
N ALA A 90 -4.15 15.25 10.50
CA ALA A 90 -3.25 14.79 9.44
C ALA A 90 -3.92 13.79 8.49
N GLY A 91 -3.67 13.93 7.21
CA GLY A 91 -4.07 12.99 6.17
C GLY A 91 -2.94 12.75 5.18
N THR A 92 -2.79 11.52 4.76
CA THR A 92 -1.84 11.12 3.70
C THR A 92 -2.57 10.36 2.62
N GLY A 93 -2.20 10.59 1.37
CA GLY A 93 -2.75 9.90 0.23
C GLY A 93 -1.70 9.59 -0.81
N GLY A 94 -1.95 8.55 -1.59
CA GLY A 94 -1.05 8.12 -2.63
C GLY A 94 -1.78 7.63 -3.87
N SER A 95 -1.15 7.84 -5.04
CA SER A 95 -1.63 7.30 -6.30
C SER A 95 -0.45 7.05 -7.25
N GLN A 96 -0.61 6.09 -8.15
CA GLN A 96 0.40 5.82 -9.16
C GLN A 96 0.39 6.90 -10.25
N LEU A 97 1.54 7.56 -10.44
CA LEU A 97 1.81 8.43 -11.58
C LEU A 97 2.16 7.59 -12.82
N VAL A 98 3.04 6.59 -12.62
CA VAL A 98 3.38 5.63 -13.67
C VAL A 98 3.04 4.24 -13.16
N SER A 99 2.15 3.57 -13.87
CA SER A 99 1.75 2.18 -13.61
C SER A 99 2.09 1.29 -14.81
N LYS A 100 2.22 -0.01 -14.55
CA LYS A 100 2.44 -1.00 -15.60
C LYS A 100 1.12 -1.70 -15.91
N GLU A 101 0.62 -1.48 -17.13
CA GLU A 101 -0.59 -2.12 -17.62
C GLU A 101 -0.28 -2.93 -18.89
N ASN A 102 -0.67 -4.20 -18.93
CA ASN A 102 -0.50 -5.07 -20.11
C ASN A 102 0.90 -5.00 -20.80
N LYS A 103 1.97 -5.00 -19.98
CA LYS A 103 3.39 -4.90 -20.41
C LYS A 103 3.85 -3.52 -20.91
N SER A 104 3.01 -2.49 -20.87
CA SER A 104 3.39 -1.11 -21.19
C SER A 104 3.27 -0.21 -19.95
N LEU A 105 4.08 0.87 -19.94
CA LEU A 105 3.96 1.90 -18.91
C LEU A 105 2.85 2.88 -19.32
N TYR A 106 2.01 3.21 -18.36
CA TYR A 106 0.94 4.20 -18.50
C TYR A 106 1.19 5.35 -17.53
N THR A 107 1.07 6.59 -18.00
CA THR A 107 1.19 7.79 -17.16
C THR A 107 -0.20 8.32 -16.82
N ASN A 108 -0.48 8.45 -15.52
CA ASN A 108 -1.74 8.97 -15.00
C ASN A 108 -1.56 10.45 -14.62
N ASP A 109 -2.13 11.35 -15.41
CA ASP A 109 -2.09 12.80 -15.19
C ASP A 109 -3.00 13.26 -14.03
N GLU A 110 -3.89 12.39 -13.55
CA GLU A 110 -4.78 12.66 -12.41
C GLU A 110 -4.22 12.21 -11.06
N CYS A 111 -3.01 11.65 -11.03
CA CYS A 111 -2.46 11.02 -9.83
C CYS A 111 -2.48 11.92 -8.58
N PHE A 112 -2.15 13.20 -8.69
CA PHE A 112 -2.20 14.13 -7.56
C PHE A 112 -3.62 14.46 -7.11
N LYS A 113 -4.60 14.52 -8.03
CA LYS A 113 -6.03 14.67 -7.67
C LYS A 113 -6.52 13.46 -6.89
N MET A 114 -6.11 12.26 -7.31
CA MET A 114 -6.45 11.01 -6.61
C MET A 114 -5.77 10.96 -5.24
N ALA A 115 -4.47 11.30 -5.15
CA ALA A 115 -3.73 11.35 -3.90
C ALA A 115 -4.35 12.37 -2.91
N LEU A 116 -4.77 13.55 -3.37
CA LEU A 116 -5.46 14.55 -2.55
C LEU A 116 -6.79 14.00 -2.00
N THR A 117 -7.58 13.36 -2.85
CA THR A 117 -8.87 12.77 -2.45
C THR A 117 -8.67 11.67 -1.40
N ASP A 118 -7.63 10.86 -1.56
CA ASP A 118 -7.26 9.83 -0.59
C ASP A 118 -6.78 10.45 0.74
N ALA A 119 -5.95 11.49 0.69
CA ALA A 119 -5.48 12.21 1.87
C ALA A 119 -6.64 12.81 2.68
N ILE A 120 -7.62 13.45 2.02
CA ILE A 120 -8.85 13.94 2.67
C ILE A 120 -9.61 12.78 3.30
N SER A 121 -9.74 11.66 2.59
CA SER A 121 -10.42 10.46 3.11
C SER A 121 -9.73 9.89 4.35
N VAL A 122 -8.40 9.90 4.39
CA VAL A 122 -7.62 9.46 5.56
C VAL A 122 -7.82 10.40 6.76
N ALA A 123 -7.76 11.71 6.56
CA ALA A 123 -8.04 12.69 7.62
C ALA A 123 -9.47 12.54 8.17
N CYS A 124 -10.47 12.33 7.31
CA CYS A 124 -11.85 12.13 7.72
C CYS A 124 -12.07 10.86 8.57
N LYS A 125 -11.24 9.83 8.44
CA LYS A 125 -11.32 8.64 9.30
C LYS A 125 -11.06 8.98 10.77
N ALA A 126 -10.19 9.94 11.05
CA ALA A 126 -9.92 10.40 12.42
C ALA A 126 -11.15 11.05 13.08
N LEU A 127 -12.09 11.56 12.28
CA LEU A 127 -13.38 12.07 12.74
C LEU A 127 -14.46 10.97 12.88
N GLY A 128 -14.12 9.70 12.61
CA GLY A 128 -15.06 8.57 12.67
C GLY A 128 -15.81 8.29 11.36
N MET A 129 -15.52 9.00 10.26
CA MET A 129 -16.25 8.84 9.00
C MET A 129 -16.07 7.46 8.40
N GLY A 130 -17.19 6.73 8.30
CA GLY A 130 -17.24 5.40 7.74
C GLY A 130 -16.73 4.30 8.65
N SER A 131 -16.68 4.54 9.96
CA SER A 131 -16.19 3.56 10.92
C SER A 131 -16.97 2.25 10.90
N ASP A 132 -18.28 2.27 10.61
CA ASP A 132 -19.10 1.07 10.43
C ASP A 132 -18.54 0.10 9.39
N VAL A 133 -18.02 0.61 8.27
CA VAL A 133 -17.43 -0.19 7.21
C VAL A 133 -16.13 -0.87 7.67
N TYR A 134 -15.35 -0.20 8.51
CA TYR A 134 -14.06 -0.73 9.01
C TYR A 134 -14.22 -1.65 10.23
N TRP A 135 -15.33 -1.50 10.99
CA TRP A 135 -15.64 -2.36 12.15
C TRP A 135 -16.34 -3.67 11.77
N GLN A 136 -17.09 -3.68 10.65
CA GLN A 136 -17.93 -4.82 10.27
C GLN A 136 -17.15 -6.01 9.74
N THR A 137 -15.91 -5.85 9.39
CA THR A 137 -15.16 -6.91 8.72
C THR A 137 -14.19 -7.55 9.71
N GLY A 138 -14.42 -8.82 10.02
CA GLY A 138 -13.34 -9.71 10.40
C GLY A 138 -12.25 -9.79 9.32
N ASP A 139 -12.55 -9.31 8.11
CA ASP A 139 -11.63 -9.16 6.99
C ASP A 139 -11.07 -7.74 6.94
N THR A 140 -9.86 -7.56 7.42
CA THR A 140 -9.08 -6.36 7.17
C THR A 140 -8.32 -6.52 5.85
N LYS A 141 -7.88 -5.40 5.24
CA LYS A 141 -6.98 -5.44 4.06
C LYS A 141 -5.68 -6.24 4.29
N TYR A 142 -5.46 -6.71 5.49
CA TYR A 142 -4.34 -7.54 5.92
C TYR A 142 -4.72 -9.01 6.09
N ASN A 143 -6.02 -9.33 6.11
CA ASN A 143 -6.50 -10.72 6.00
C ASN A 143 -6.52 -11.07 4.51
N HIS A 144 -5.35 -11.44 3.98
CA HIS A 144 -5.30 -12.08 2.67
C HIS A 144 -5.93 -13.46 2.82
N ASN A 145 -6.88 -13.81 1.96
CA ASN A 145 -7.36 -15.18 1.84
C ASN A 145 -6.14 -16.08 1.60
N GLU A 146 -6.07 -17.21 2.27
CA GLU A 146 -4.95 -18.16 2.13
C GLU A 146 -4.73 -18.53 0.66
N GLU A 147 -5.78 -18.62 -0.15
CA GLU A 147 -5.72 -18.86 -1.59
C GLU A 147 -5.02 -17.74 -2.39
N ASP A 148 -5.28 -16.44 -2.07
CA ASP A 148 -4.59 -15.30 -2.71
C ASP A 148 -3.13 -15.19 -2.24
N MET A 149 -2.84 -15.61 -1.00
CA MET A 149 -1.48 -15.70 -0.46
C MET A 149 -0.70 -16.85 -1.07
N GLU A 150 -1.31 -17.99 -1.36
CA GLU A 150 -0.67 -19.10 -2.05
C GLU A 150 -0.30 -18.73 -3.49
N ASP A 151 -1.19 -18.08 -4.24
CA ASP A 151 -0.92 -17.69 -5.64
C ASP A 151 0.11 -16.55 -5.72
N LEU A 152 0.03 -15.53 -4.88
CA LEU A 152 1.06 -14.48 -4.77
C LEU A 152 2.39 -15.00 -4.23
N SER A 153 2.37 -15.94 -3.28
CA SER A 153 3.58 -16.55 -2.74
C SER A 153 4.25 -17.48 -3.74
N MET A 154 3.47 -18.26 -4.50
CA MET A 154 3.98 -19.13 -5.55
C MET A 154 4.59 -18.34 -6.70
N HIS A 155 3.95 -17.27 -7.16
CA HIS A 155 4.49 -16.42 -8.22
C HIS A 155 5.74 -15.64 -7.77
N SER A 156 5.76 -15.16 -6.53
CA SER A 156 6.93 -14.52 -5.91
C SER A 156 8.06 -15.52 -5.67
N LEU A 157 7.73 -16.74 -5.26
CA LEU A 157 8.66 -17.83 -5.08
C LEU A 157 9.36 -18.22 -6.39
N GLU A 158 8.58 -18.36 -7.46
CA GLU A 158 9.12 -18.70 -8.78
C GLU A 158 10.08 -17.64 -9.31
N LYS A 159 9.74 -16.36 -9.18
CA LYS A 159 10.64 -15.25 -9.53
C LYS A 159 11.92 -15.23 -8.69
N CYS A 160 11.84 -15.51 -7.39
CA CYS A 160 13.01 -15.61 -6.53
C CYS A 160 13.89 -16.81 -6.93
N ARG A 161 13.30 -17.95 -7.24
CA ARG A 161 14.04 -19.13 -7.72
C ARG A 161 14.75 -18.84 -9.03
N GLN A 162 14.07 -18.17 -9.96
CA GLN A 162 14.66 -17.81 -11.25
C GLN A 162 15.87 -16.89 -11.07
N ARG A 163 15.76 -15.82 -10.28
CA ARG A 163 16.86 -14.89 -9.99
C ARG A 163 18.05 -15.59 -9.31
N LEU A 164 17.78 -16.46 -8.33
CA LEU A 164 18.82 -17.23 -7.66
C LEU A 164 19.51 -18.21 -8.60
N ALA A 165 18.77 -18.89 -9.47
CA ALA A 165 19.33 -19.77 -10.49
C ALA A 165 20.24 -18.98 -11.43
N GLU A 166 19.80 -17.82 -11.91
CA GLU A 166 20.59 -16.93 -12.78
C GLU A 166 21.86 -16.45 -12.07
N LEU A 167 21.76 -16.04 -10.78
CA LEU A 167 22.90 -15.60 -10.00
C LEU A 167 23.92 -16.72 -9.75
N ILE A 168 23.47 -17.91 -9.39
CA ILE A 168 24.33 -19.07 -9.20
C ILE A 168 25.03 -19.45 -10.51
N THR A 169 24.29 -19.48 -11.62
CA THR A 169 24.83 -19.73 -12.96
C THR A 169 25.88 -18.69 -13.33
N TYR A 170 25.61 -17.40 -13.09
CA TYR A 170 26.60 -16.34 -13.31
C TYR A 170 27.88 -16.53 -12.47
N LYS A 171 27.76 -16.91 -11.19
CA LYS A 171 28.93 -17.18 -10.33
C LYS A 171 29.75 -18.36 -10.85
N ILE A 172 29.10 -19.41 -11.36
CA ILE A 172 29.77 -20.59 -11.85
C ILE A 172 30.41 -20.32 -13.25
N ASP A 173 29.61 -19.83 -14.21
CA ASP A 173 30.02 -19.77 -15.60
C ASP A 173 30.91 -18.56 -15.94
N VAL A 174 30.65 -17.40 -15.29
CA VAL A 174 31.35 -16.14 -15.56
C VAL A 174 32.47 -15.90 -14.56
N GLN A 175 32.23 -16.15 -13.28
CA GLN A 175 33.25 -15.94 -12.23
C GLN A 175 34.07 -17.20 -11.91
N ASN A 176 33.77 -18.34 -12.52
CA ASN A 176 34.41 -19.63 -12.28
C ASN A 176 34.45 -20.05 -10.80
N ILE A 177 33.38 -19.79 -10.06
CA ILE A 177 33.21 -20.18 -8.67
C ILE A 177 32.37 -21.46 -8.64
N PRO A 178 32.95 -22.64 -8.24
CA PRO A 178 32.20 -23.90 -8.17
C PRO A 178 31.06 -23.85 -7.15
N PHE A 179 29.98 -24.61 -7.37
CA PHE A 179 28.80 -24.63 -6.51
C PHE A 179 29.12 -25.00 -5.05
N ASN A 180 30.02 -25.94 -4.83
CA ASN A 180 30.48 -26.29 -3.49
C ASN A 180 31.15 -25.12 -2.74
N VAL A 181 31.91 -24.28 -3.45
CA VAL A 181 32.53 -23.08 -2.89
C VAL A 181 31.47 -22.03 -2.55
N ILE A 182 30.42 -21.92 -3.36
CA ILE A 182 29.29 -21.06 -3.05
C ILE A 182 28.58 -21.55 -1.77
N ALA A 183 28.33 -22.85 -1.67
CA ALA A 183 27.72 -23.46 -0.50
C ALA A 183 28.54 -23.22 0.78
N ASP A 184 29.83 -23.48 0.74
CA ASP A 184 30.76 -23.25 1.87
C ASP A 184 30.75 -21.78 2.32
N ARG A 185 30.76 -20.83 1.38
CA ARG A 185 30.79 -19.39 1.70
C ARG A 185 29.47 -18.88 2.31
N VAL A 186 28.35 -19.50 2.01
CA VAL A 186 27.07 -19.23 2.69
C VAL A 186 26.87 -20.06 3.94
N GLY A 187 27.90 -20.85 4.34
CA GLY A 187 27.91 -21.65 5.57
C GLY A 187 27.04 -22.90 5.50
N MET A 188 26.90 -23.52 4.33
CA MET A 188 26.06 -24.69 4.09
C MET A 188 26.84 -25.74 3.28
N ASP A 189 26.45 -27.02 3.41
CA ASP A 189 26.81 -28.04 2.42
C ASP A 189 25.92 -27.94 1.17
N GLU A 190 26.34 -28.59 0.08
CA GLU A 190 25.62 -28.54 -1.21
C GLU A 190 24.19 -29.06 -1.12
N GLU A 191 23.93 -30.12 -0.34
CA GLU A 191 22.61 -30.73 -0.21
C GLU A 191 21.67 -29.80 0.57
N THR A 192 22.17 -29.20 1.64
CA THR A 192 21.45 -28.21 2.46
C THR A 192 21.12 -26.97 1.61
N LEU A 193 22.07 -26.44 0.84
CA LEU A 193 21.81 -25.30 -0.03
C LEU A 193 20.75 -25.62 -1.07
N ARG A 194 20.82 -26.78 -1.73
CA ARG A 194 19.79 -27.23 -2.71
C ARG A 194 18.41 -27.36 -2.07
N SER A 195 18.33 -27.92 -0.86
CA SER A 195 17.06 -28.06 -0.13
C SER A 195 16.46 -26.70 0.26
N LYS A 196 17.29 -25.75 0.70
CA LYS A 196 16.86 -24.40 1.11
C LYS A 196 16.42 -23.53 -0.08
N LEU A 197 16.96 -23.74 -1.28
CA LEU A 197 16.44 -23.14 -2.50
C LEU A 197 14.98 -23.53 -2.80
N ALA A 198 14.45 -24.57 -2.13
CA ALA A 198 13.05 -24.95 -2.20
C ALA A 198 12.15 -24.20 -1.19
N VAL A 199 12.71 -23.48 -0.20
CA VAL A 199 11.96 -22.84 0.89
C VAL A 199 11.97 -21.31 0.77
N TYR A 200 10.81 -20.69 0.59
CA TYR A 200 10.66 -19.25 0.33
C TYR A 200 11.37 -18.32 1.33
N ARG A 201 11.25 -18.59 2.63
CA ARG A 201 11.79 -17.70 3.69
C ARG A 201 13.33 -17.58 3.68
N GLU A 202 14.00 -18.55 3.10
CA GLU A 202 15.47 -18.59 3.04
C GLU A 202 16.01 -17.93 1.76
N LEU A 203 15.19 -17.80 0.71
CA LEU A 203 15.64 -17.35 -0.62
C LEU A 203 16.20 -15.92 -0.61
N ALA A 204 15.56 -14.97 0.06
CA ALA A 204 16.01 -13.58 0.12
C ALA A 204 17.34 -13.42 0.87
N ARG A 205 17.55 -14.22 1.92
CA ARG A 205 18.82 -14.25 2.66
C ARG A 205 19.94 -14.85 1.82
N LEU A 206 19.64 -15.92 1.09
CA LEU A 206 20.60 -16.58 0.19
C LEU A 206 20.98 -15.68 -0.98
N GLU A 207 20.03 -14.96 -1.58
CA GLU A 207 20.29 -14.04 -2.67
C GLU A 207 21.31 -12.98 -2.27
N ASN A 208 21.14 -12.33 -1.13
CA ASN A 208 22.07 -11.33 -0.60
C ASN A 208 23.45 -11.94 -0.30
N ALA A 209 23.50 -13.08 0.40
CA ALA A 209 24.74 -13.73 0.76
C ALA A 209 25.54 -14.20 -0.49
N ILE A 210 24.86 -14.72 -1.52
CA ILE A 210 25.51 -15.15 -2.77
C ILE A 210 25.97 -13.93 -3.60
N TRP A 211 25.21 -12.84 -3.57
CA TRP A 211 25.60 -11.61 -4.28
C TRP A 211 26.91 -11.02 -3.76
N GLU A 212 27.15 -11.08 -2.45
CA GLU A 212 28.36 -10.55 -1.79
C GLU A 212 29.62 -11.41 -2.03
N ILE A 213 29.52 -12.62 -2.62
CA ILE A 213 30.65 -13.45 -2.93
C ILE A 213 31.48 -12.81 -4.05
N GLN A 214 32.63 -12.29 -3.69
CA GLN A 214 33.65 -11.81 -4.62
C GLN A 214 34.68 -12.91 -4.91
N LYS A 215 35.33 -12.78 -6.09
CA LYS A 215 36.40 -13.70 -6.49
C LYS A 215 37.54 -13.74 -5.51
#